data_295c9e7fcc1f8c3ec723b62475e87501
#
_entry.id   295c9e7fcc1f8c3ec723b62475e87501
#
_cell.length_a   1.000
_cell.length_b   1.000
_cell.length_c   1.000
_cell.angle_alpha   90.00
_cell.angle_beta   90.00
_cell.angle_gamma   90.00
#
_symmetry.space_group_name_H-M   'P 1'
#
loop_
_entity.id
_entity.type
_entity.pdbx_description
1 polymer ?
#
loop_
_entity_poly.entity_id
_entity_poly.type
_entity_poly.pdbx_seq_one_letter_code
_entity_poly.pdbx_strand_id
1 'polypeptide(L)'
;MNQEFLPLPALAVDTSSAFLNLALDNGKQTWRTSQEAGQRHSEYILPKIFALLNTANLTLKDLNAFVYTAGPGSFTGLRIGLSVLKGLALPMNIPLIAVPTLDAVAFIAPKKTNIIAALDARMGEIYTAFYQGKPFTKNGNDTLIRKDDPLWNKLFNNPNTVIIGNAFGSDIHDNYINARAEAGALLHLARTLPFPRYRASDAPLYYVRHKVALTEKERQKND
;
A
#
# COMPACT_ATOMS: atom_id res chain seq x y z
N MET A 1 18.33 -22.73 2.87
CA MET A 1 16.88 -22.87 3.17
C MET A 1 16.22 -21.53 2.88
N ASN A 2 15.36 -21.46 1.86
CA ASN A 2 14.59 -20.23 1.60
C ASN A 2 13.61 -20.06 2.75
N GLN A 3 13.81 -19.02 3.54
CA GLN A 3 12.92 -18.69 4.65
C GLN A 3 11.61 -18.16 4.04
N GLU A 4 10.54 -18.94 4.09
CA GLU A 4 9.23 -18.47 3.66
C GLU A 4 8.69 -17.47 4.70
N PHE A 5 8.67 -16.19 4.33
CA PHE A 5 8.17 -15.13 5.21
C PHE A 5 6.64 -15.05 5.23
N LEU A 6 5.94 -15.57 4.21
CA LEU A 6 4.48 -15.55 4.12
C LEU A 6 3.91 -16.96 4.22
N PRO A 7 3.14 -17.31 5.26
CA PRO A 7 2.40 -18.56 5.30
C PRO A 7 1.23 -18.52 4.30
N LEU A 8 1.13 -19.58 3.49
CA LEU A 8 0.12 -19.72 2.43
C LEU A 8 -0.91 -20.79 2.80
N PRO A 9 -2.16 -20.72 2.30
CA PRO A 9 -2.72 -19.64 1.48
C PRO A 9 -2.82 -18.30 2.19
N ALA A 10 -2.68 -17.20 1.45
CA ALA A 10 -2.75 -15.85 1.99
C ALA A 10 -3.58 -14.91 1.10
N LEU A 11 -4.33 -14.03 1.75
CA LEU A 11 -5.14 -12.99 1.09
C LEU A 11 -4.52 -11.62 1.35
N ALA A 12 -4.24 -10.87 0.28
CA ALA A 12 -3.84 -9.47 0.36
C ALA A 12 -5.00 -8.53 0.02
N VAL A 13 -5.07 -7.42 0.76
CA VAL A 13 -6.08 -6.37 0.61
C VAL A 13 -5.41 -5.01 0.56
N ASP A 14 -5.67 -4.26 -0.50
CA ASP A 14 -5.32 -2.85 -0.60
C ASP A 14 -6.57 -1.98 -0.73
N THR A 15 -6.67 -1.01 0.16
CA THR A 15 -7.72 0.01 0.23
C THR A 15 -7.12 1.41 0.40
N SER A 16 -5.85 1.57 0.03
CA SER A 16 -5.09 2.81 0.23
C SER A 16 -5.46 3.93 -0.75
N SER A 17 -6.20 3.62 -1.81
CA SER A 17 -6.60 4.54 -2.88
C SER A 17 -8.12 4.50 -3.13
N ALA A 18 -8.60 5.07 -4.24
CA ALA A 18 -9.99 4.93 -4.68
C ALA A 18 -10.34 3.51 -5.18
N PHE A 19 -9.35 2.62 -5.26
CA PHE A 19 -9.53 1.25 -5.70
C PHE A 19 -9.47 0.27 -4.54
N LEU A 20 -10.29 -0.76 -4.62
CA LEU A 20 -10.17 -1.97 -3.82
C LEU A 20 -9.41 -3.01 -4.65
N ASN A 21 -8.22 -3.37 -4.22
CA ASN A 21 -7.42 -4.41 -4.84
C ASN A 21 -7.32 -5.62 -3.91
N LEU A 22 -7.59 -6.80 -4.44
CA LEU A 22 -7.46 -8.05 -3.71
C LEU A 22 -6.56 -9.01 -4.48
N ALA A 23 -5.77 -9.81 -3.77
CA ALA A 23 -5.02 -10.92 -4.33
C ALA A 23 -5.01 -12.09 -3.35
N LEU A 24 -5.18 -13.29 -3.86
CA LEU A 24 -5.16 -14.54 -3.12
C LEU A 24 -4.10 -15.45 -3.71
N ASP A 25 -3.22 -15.98 -2.88
CA ASP A 25 -2.15 -16.91 -3.29
C ASP A 25 -2.24 -18.19 -2.46
N ASN A 26 -2.31 -19.34 -3.14
CA ASN A 26 -2.32 -20.66 -2.50
C ASN A 26 -0.98 -21.42 -2.62
N GLY A 27 0.06 -20.73 -3.08
CA GLY A 27 1.39 -21.31 -3.32
C GLY A 27 1.60 -21.89 -4.71
N LYS A 28 0.51 -22.21 -5.43
CA LYS A 28 0.54 -22.73 -6.81
C LYS A 28 0.01 -21.72 -7.81
N GLN A 29 -0.97 -20.93 -7.41
CA GLN A 29 -1.66 -19.97 -8.26
C GLN A 29 -2.00 -18.71 -7.46
N THR A 30 -2.01 -17.56 -8.15
CA THR A 30 -2.44 -16.27 -7.61
C THR A 30 -3.66 -15.76 -8.38
N TRP A 31 -4.74 -15.48 -7.69
CA TRP A 31 -5.94 -14.81 -8.21
C TRP A 31 -5.92 -13.33 -7.81
N ARG A 32 -6.39 -12.47 -8.68
CA ARG A 32 -6.40 -11.02 -8.44
C ARG A 32 -7.71 -10.41 -8.90
N THR A 33 -8.18 -9.38 -8.21
CA THR A 33 -9.29 -8.55 -8.64
C THR A 33 -9.05 -7.11 -8.23
N SER A 34 -9.49 -6.18 -9.06
CA SER A 34 -9.44 -4.74 -8.82
C SER A 34 -10.81 -4.15 -9.12
N GLN A 35 -11.31 -3.29 -8.23
CA GLN A 35 -12.59 -2.63 -8.34
C GLN A 35 -12.42 -1.16 -7.99
N GLU A 36 -12.84 -0.27 -8.87
CA GLU A 36 -12.97 1.14 -8.49
C GLU A 36 -14.12 1.28 -7.49
N ALA A 37 -13.76 1.62 -6.27
CA ALA A 37 -14.68 1.70 -5.14
C ALA A 37 -15.03 3.15 -4.77
N GLY A 38 -14.16 4.10 -5.09
CA GLY A 38 -14.32 5.49 -4.66
C GLY A 38 -14.41 5.58 -3.14
N GLN A 39 -15.61 5.89 -2.61
CA GLN A 39 -15.88 5.92 -1.17
C GLN A 39 -16.64 4.66 -0.67
N ARG A 40 -16.89 3.68 -1.54
CA ARG A 40 -17.74 2.51 -1.30
C ARG A 40 -16.96 1.24 -0.94
N HIS A 41 -15.76 1.36 -0.40
CA HIS A 41 -14.93 0.21 0.01
C HIS A 41 -15.68 -0.74 0.96
N SER A 42 -16.44 -0.19 1.91
CA SER A 42 -17.22 -1.00 2.88
C SER A 42 -18.30 -1.86 2.24
N GLU A 43 -18.85 -1.43 1.09
CA GLU A 43 -19.87 -2.19 0.36
C GLU A 43 -19.27 -3.35 -0.44
N TYR A 44 -18.06 -3.15 -0.97
CA TYR A 44 -17.46 -4.11 -1.92
C TYR A 44 -16.51 -5.11 -1.28
N ILE A 45 -15.85 -4.76 -0.16
CA ILE A 45 -14.74 -5.54 0.35
C ILE A 45 -15.11 -6.98 0.71
N LEU A 46 -16.15 -7.20 1.51
CA LEU A 46 -16.57 -8.55 1.90
C LEU A 46 -17.10 -9.37 0.73
N PRO A 47 -18.05 -8.87 -0.11
CA PRO A 47 -18.49 -9.61 -1.29
C PRO A 47 -17.32 -10.00 -2.23
N LYS A 48 -16.36 -9.12 -2.44
CA LYS A 48 -15.20 -9.40 -3.31
C LYS A 48 -14.24 -10.41 -2.69
N ILE A 49 -14.01 -10.37 -1.38
CA ILE A 49 -13.20 -11.39 -0.69
C ILE A 49 -13.83 -12.77 -0.86
N PHE A 50 -15.14 -12.91 -0.58
CA PHE A 50 -15.81 -14.21 -0.72
C PHE A 50 -15.88 -14.69 -2.17
N ALA A 51 -16.11 -13.80 -3.13
CA ALA A 51 -16.08 -14.16 -4.55
C ALA A 51 -14.69 -14.67 -4.96
N LEU A 52 -13.60 -14.04 -4.48
CA LEU A 52 -12.23 -14.45 -4.78
C LEU A 52 -11.90 -15.81 -4.15
N LEU A 53 -12.30 -16.05 -2.92
CA LEU A 53 -12.17 -17.34 -2.24
C LEU A 53 -12.92 -18.45 -2.98
N ASN A 54 -14.17 -18.22 -3.38
CA ASN A 54 -14.94 -19.17 -4.17
C ASN A 54 -14.26 -19.52 -5.50
N THR A 55 -13.72 -18.51 -6.20
CA THR A 55 -12.98 -18.74 -7.47
C THR A 55 -11.76 -19.63 -7.25
N ALA A 56 -11.13 -19.53 -6.10
CA ALA A 56 -9.97 -20.34 -5.73
C ALA A 56 -10.34 -21.70 -5.10
N ASN A 57 -11.62 -22.02 -4.92
CA ASN A 57 -12.12 -23.16 -4.16
C ASN A 57 -11.56 -23.23 -2.73
N LEU A 58 -11.45 -22.06 -2.07
CA LEU A 58 -10.99 -21.89 -0.70
C LEU A 58 -12.06 -21.23 0.17
N THR A 59 -11.93 -21.42 1.47
CA THR A 59 -12.70 -20.77 2.52
C THR A 59 -11.79 -19.91 3.39
N LEU A 60 -12.36 -19.09 4.26
CA LEU A 60 -11.57 -18.30 5.22
C LEU A 60 -10.72 -19.20 6.15
N LYS A 61 -11.18 -20.41 6.45
CA LYS A 61 -10.48 -21.37 7.33
C LYS A 61 -9.21 -21.92 6.70
N ASP A 62 -9.09 -21.86 5.39
CA ASP A 62 -7.91 -22.33 4.66
C ASP A 62 -6.78 -21.30 4.62
N LEU A 63 -7.08 -20.04 5.02
CA LEU A 63 -6.11 -18.96 5.00
C LEU A 63 -5.18 -19.01 6.22
N ASN A 64 -3.89 -18.80 5.96
CA ASN A 64 -2.84 -18.78 6.98
C ASN A 64 -2.28 -17.36 7.25
N ALA A 65 -2.60 -16.38 6.41
CA ALA A 65 -2.25 -14.97 6.64
C ALA A 65 -3.17 -14.02 5.88
N PHE A 66 -3.35 -12.85 6.45
CA PHE A 66 -3.81 -11.65 5.73
C PHE A 66 -2.65 -10.67 5.55
N VAL A 67 -2.56 -10.06 4.37
CA VAL A 67 -1.60 -9.00 4.07
C VAL A 67 -2.38 -7.72 3.75
N TYR A 68 -1.97 -6.58 4.24
CA TYR A 68 -2.70 -5.34 4.00
C TYR A 68 -1.76 -4.14 3.82
N THR A 69 -2.23 -3.13 3.06
CA THR A 69 -1.57 -1.82 3.03
C THR A 69 -1.76 -1.11 4.36
N ALA A 70 -0.64 -0.85 5.04
CA ALA A 70 -0.67 -0.21 6.36
C ALA A 70 -0.65 1.33 6.30
N GLY A 71 -0.52 1.92 5.13
CA GLY A 71 -0.38 3.36 4.90
C GLY A 71 1.02 3.74 4.41
N PRO A 72 1.20 5.01 4.01
CA PRO A 72 0.20 6.08 3.93
C PRO A 72 -0.82 5.89 2.79
N GLY A 73 -1.93 6.62 2.84
CA GLY A 73 -2.98 6.57 1.82
C GLY A 73 -4.31 7.13 2.30
N SER A 74 -5.41 6.69 1.67
CA SER A 74 -6.77 7.07 2.06
C SER A 74 -7.06 6.73 3.52
N PHE A 75 -7.26 7.74 4.34
CA PHE A 75 -7.50 7.58 5.78
C PHE A 75 -8.70 6.66 6.10
N THR A 76 -9.81 6.87 5.41
CA THR A 76 -11.02 6.06 5.56
C THR A 76 -10.82 4.67 4.95
N GLY A 77 -10.25 4.61 3.75
CA GLY A 77 -10.02 3.35 3.06
C GLY A 77 -9.15 2.38 3.87
N LEU A 78 -7.99 2.83 4.34
CA LEU A 78 -7.08 2.02 5.15
C LEU A 78 -7.76 1.46 6.42
N ARG A 79 -8.59 2.27 7.09
CA ARG A 79 -9.33 1.82 8.28
C ARG A 79 -10.40 0.79 7.94
N ILE A 80 -11.14 0.97 6.83
CA ILE A 80 -12.13 -0.01 6.37
C ILE A 80 -11.42 -1.34 6.10
N GLY A 81 -10.36 -1.34 5.31
CA GLY A 81 -9.60 -2.55 4.98
C GLY A 81 -9.11 -3.29 6.21
N LEU A 82 -8.41 -2.57 7.11
CA LEU A 82 -7.88 -3.17 8.33
C LEU A 82 -9.00 -3.66 9.26
N SER A 83 -10.09 -2.90 9.43
CA SER A 83 -11.19 -3.31 10.33
C SER A 83 -11.87 -4.59 9.85
N VAL A 84 -12.09 -4.73 8.53
CA VAL A 84 -12.63 -5.96 7.95
C VAL A 84 -11.68 -7.13 8.18
N LEU A 85 -10.40 -6.96 7.90
CA LEU A 85 -9.43 -8.03 8.12
C LEU A 85 -9.28 -8.41 9.60
N LYS A 86 -9.32 -7.46 10.52
CA LYS A 86 -9.36 -7.74 11.97
C LYS A 86 -10.58 -8.59 12.34
N GLY A 87 -11.75 -8.23 11.83
CA GLY A 87 -12.99 -8.99 12.08
C GLY A 87 -12.93 -10.42 11.53
N LEU A 88 -12.36 -10.61 10.34
CA LEU A 88 -12.18 -11.94 9.75
C LEU A 88 -11.08 -12.76 10.44
N ALA A 89 -10.00 -12.13 10.87
CA ALA A 89 -8.85 -12.78 11.48
C ALA A 89 -9.11 -13.25 12.91
N LEU A 90 -9.86 -12.46 13.68
CA LEU A 90 -10.02 -12.66 15.12
C LEU A 90 -10.54 -14.05 15.51
N PRO A 91 -11.64 -14.58 14.93
CA PRO A 91 -12.19 -15.88 15.33
C PRO A 91 -11.30 -17.06 14.93
N MET A 92 -10.39 -16.89 14.00
CA MET A 92 -9.53 -17.94 13.46
C MET A 92 -8.05 -17.75 13.83
N ASN A 93 -7.74 -16.69 14.56
CA ASN A 93 -6.39 -16.34 14.98
C ASN A 93 -5.38 -16.20 13.82
N ILE A 94 -5.86 -15.77 12.64
CA ILE A 94 -5.04 -15.57 11.46
C ILE A 94 -4.16 -14.33 11.64
N PRO A 95 -2.84 -14.41 11.42
CA PRO A 95 -1.94 -13.24 11.53
C PRO A 95 -2.18 -12.23 10.40
N LEU A 96 -2.01 -10.94 10.74
CA LEU A 96 -2.02 -9.83 9.80
C LEU A 96 -0.60 -9.34 9.55
N ILE A 97 -0.24 -9.16 8.29
CA ILE A 97 1.08 -8.66 7.84
C ILE A 97 0.88 -7.27 7.27
N ALA A 98 1.54 -6.29 7.90
CA ALA A 98 1.44 -4.89 7.54
C ALA A 98 2.52 -4.53 6.50
N VAL A 99 2.14 -4.14 5.30
CA VAL A 99 3.05 -3.68 4.26
C VAL A 99 2.86 -2.18 4.04
N PRO A 100 3.91 -1.36 4.13
CA PRO A 100 3.82 0.06 3.81
C PRO A 100 3.35 0.28 2.36
N THR A 101 2.44 1.23 2.15
CA THR A 101 1.86 1.49 0.82
C THR A 101 2.93 1.96 -0.16
N LEU A 102 3.88 2.80 0.29
CA LEU A 102 4.97 3.29 -0.55
C LEU A 102 5.90 2.16 -0.99
N ASP A 103 6.13 1.14 -0.12
CA ASP A 103 6.91 -0.04 -0.48
C ASP A 103 6.22 -0.84 -1.60
N ALA A 104 4.89 -1.02 -1.49
CA ALA A 104 4.11 -1.72 -2.50
C ALA A 104 4.10 -0.99 -3.86
N VAL A 105 4.03 0.34 -3.86
CA VAL A 105 4.09 1.16 -5.07
C VAL A 105 5.50 1.15 -5.67
N ALA A 106 6.55 1.31 -4.87
CA ALA A 106 7.92 1.28 -5.36
C ALA A 106 8.30 -0.08 -5.97
N PHE A 107 7.75 -1.16 -5.40
CA PHE A 107 8.07 -2.52 -5.84
C PHE A 107 7.64 -2.82 -7.29
N ILE A 108 6.57 -2.20 -7.78
CA ILE A 108 6.09 -2.39 -9.16
C ILE A 108 6.84 -1.53 -10.19
N ALA A 109 7.77 -0.69 -9.75
CA ALA A 109 8.58 0.12 -10.64
C ALA A 109 9.50 -0.75 -11.53
N PRO A 110 9.83 -0.30 -12.76
CA PRO A 110 10.88 -0.92 -13.57
C PRO A 110 12.20 -0.95 -12.78
N LYS A 111 13.04 -1.94 -13.10
CA LYS A 111 14.36 -2.09 -12.45
C LYS A 111 15.28 -0.93 -12.82
N LYS A 112 15.18 0.18 -12.11
CA LYS A 112 16.05 1.35 -12.16
C LYS A 112 16.94 1.41 -10.92
N THR A 113 17.99 2.24 -10.97
CA THR A 113 18.92 2.40 -9.85
C THR A 113 18.25 3.11 -8.67
N ASN A 114 17.51 4.18 -8.96
CA ASN A 114 16.79 4.95 -7.96
C ASN A 114 15.29 4.90 -8.24
N ILE A 115 14.51 4.56 -7.23
CA ILE A 115 13.05 4.53 -7.28
C ILE A 115 12.52 5.48 -6.22
N ILE A 116 11.57 6.32 -6.58
CA ILE A 116 10.90 7.25 -5.68
C ILE A 116 9.42 6.96 -5.75
N ALA A 117 8.85 6.43 -4.67
CA ALA A 117 7.41 6.33 -4.53
C ALA A 117 6.85 7.70 -4.13
N ALA A 118 5.79 8.15 -4.81
CA ALA A 118 5.18 9.46 -4.63
C ALA A 118 3.65 9.34 -4.68
N LEU A 119 3.00 9.44 -3.52
CA LEU A 119 1.54 9.35 -3.39
C LEU A 119 0.94 10.71 -2.99
N ASP A 120 -0.18 11.05 -3.60
CA ASP A 120 -0.94 12.26 -3.26
C ASP A 120 -1.38 12.23 -1.79
N ALA A 121 -0.85 13.18 -1.01
CA ALA A 121 -1.19 13.35 0.40
C ALA A 121 -2.30 14.39 0.61
N ARG A 122 -2.88 14.92 -0.47
CA ARG A 122 -3.79 16.05 -0.46
C ARG A 122 -3.12 17.35 0.01
N MET A 123 -3.84 18.48 -0.09
CA MET A 123 -3.40 19.80 0.39
C MET A 123 -2.05 20.26 -0.20
N GLY A 124 -1.74 19.86 -1.44
CA GLY A 124 -0.48 20.20 -2.11
C GLY A 124 0.75 19.47 -1.58
N GLU A 125 0.57 18.38 -0.86
CA GLU A 125 1.66 17.56 -0.31
C GLU A 125 1.71 16.16 -0.92
N ILE A 126 2.87 15.51 -0.83
CA ILE A 126 3.16 14.21 -1.38
C ILE A 126 3.82 13.34 -0.31
N TYR A 127 3.24 12.16 -0.05
CA TYR A 127 3.93 11.11 0.68
C TYR A 127 5.00 10.52 -0.22
N THR A 128 6.24 10.47 0.25
CA THR A 128 7.35 9.96 -0.56
C THR A 128 8.29 9.07 0.25
N ALA A 129 8.90 8.13 -0.45
CA ALA A 129 9.99 7.30 0.04
C ALA A 129 10.95 6.99 -1.10
N PHE A 130 12.23 6.82 -0.75
CA PHE A 130 13.34 6.61 -1.67
C PHE A 130 13.83 5.17 -1.56
N TYR A 131 14.09 4.52 -2.69
CA TYR A 131 14.56 3.14 -2.75
C TYR A 131 15.71 2.99 -3.76
N GLN A 132 16.55 1.99 -3.48
CA GLN A 132 17.49 1.45 -4.46
C GLN A 132 16.88 0.19 -5.09
N GLY A 133 17.03 0.06 -6.41
CA GLY A 133 16.35 -1.01 -7.16
C GLY A 133 16.93 -2.41 -7.00
N LYS A 134 18.23 -2.53 -6.56
CA LYS A 134 18.86 -3.85 -6.43
C LYS A 134 19.98 -3.81 -5.37
N PRO A 135 19.83 -4.52 -4.25
CA PRO A 135 18.58 -5.12 -3.79
C PRO A 135 17.53 -4.04 -3.53
N PHE A 136 16.24 -4.41 -3.56
CA PHE A 136 15.17 -3.46 -3.22
C PHE A 136 15.31 -3.02 -1.76
N THR A 137 15.85 -1.83 -1.57
CA THR A 137 16.21 -1.31 -0.24
C THR A 137 15.65 0.09 -0.09
N LYS A 138 14.90 0.31 0.98
CA LYS A 138 14.38 1.63 1.34
C LYS A 138 15.49 2.47 1.98
N ASN A 139 15.65 3.70 1.51
CA ASN A 139 16.62 4.66 2.02
C ASN A 139 15.90 5.68 2.91
N GLY A 140 16.06 5.55 4.22
CA GLY A 140 15.43 6.44 5.19
C GLY A 140 13.96 6.14 5.46
N ASN A 141 13.27 7.12 6.02
CA ASN A 141 11.87 7.03 6.41
C ASN A 141 10.93 7.61 5.34
N ASP A 142 9.65 7.26 5.43
CA ASP A 142 8.60 7.95 4.69
C ASP A 142 8.54 9.41 5.09
N THR A 143 8.45 10.31 4.11
CA THR A 143 8.44 11.75 4.32
C THR A 143 7.25 12.40 3.62
N LEU A 144 6.97 13.63 4.02
CA LEU A 144 5.97 14.48 3.41
C LEU A 144 6.69 15.65 2.75
N ILE A 145 6.52 15.82 1.43
CA ILE A 145 7.16 16.88 0.65
C ILE A 145 6.07 17.66 -0.07
N ARG A 146 6.21 18.98 -0.13
CA ARG A 146 5.29 19.81 -0.89
C ARG A 146 5.39 19.51 -2.39
N LYS A 147 4.28 19.56 -3.10
CA LYS A 147 4.21 19.29 -4.55
C LYS A 147 4.98 20.34 -5.37
N ASP A 148 5.09 21.55 -4.86
CA ASP A 148 5.82 22.68 -5.45
C ASP A 148 7.30 22.76 -5.03
N ASP A 149 7.82 21.79 -4.27
CA ASP A 149 9.21 21.76 -3.84
C ASP A 149 10.17 21.65 -5.04
N PRO A 150 11.21 22.50 -5.13
CA PRO A 150 12.20 22.46 -6.21
C PRO A 150 12.96 21.14 -6.36
N LEU A 151 12.94 20.29 -5.31
CA LEU A 151 13.50 18.95 -5.36
C LEU A 151 12.93 18.11 -6.51
N TRP A 152 11.62 18.24 -6.81
CA TRP A 152 10.97 17.48 -7.86
C TRP A 152 11.59 17.74 -9.24
N ASN A 153 11.97 18.99 -9.54
CA ASN A 153 12.64 19.32 -10.79
C ASN A 153 13.99 18.59 -10.95
N LYS A 154 14.74 18.45 -9.85
CA LYS A 154 16.01 17.70 -9.85
C LYS A 154 15.79 16.21 -10.06
N LEU A 155 14.75 15.65 -9.41
CA LEU A 155 14.41 14.23 -9.49
C LEU A 155 13.86 13.86 -10.88
N PHE A 156 13.02 14.69 -11.47
CA PHE A 156 12.50 14.50 -12.83
C PHE A 156 13.61 14.54 -13.88
N ASN A 157 14.63 15.38 -13.73
CA ASN A 157 15.73 15.49 -14.67
C ASN A 157 16.85 14.45 -14.45
N ASN A 158 16.71 13.52 -13.50
CA ASN A 158 17.72 12.49 -13.25
C ASN A 158 17.40 11.21 -14.06
N PRO A 159 18.19 10.85 -15.09
CA PRO A 159 17.90 9.72 -15.98
C PRO A 159 17.98 8.35 -15.28
N ASN A 160 18.66 8.26 -14.14
CA ASN A 160 18.79 7.04 -13.34
C ASN A 160 17.67 6.87 -12.31
N THR A 161 16.71 7.78 -12.30
CA THR A 161 15.59 7.79 -11.35
C THR A 161 14.29 7.49 -12.07
N VAL A 162 13.41 6.71 -11.45
CA VAL A 162 11.99 6.60 -11.77
C VAL A 162 11.17 7.09 -10.60
N ILE A 163 10.19 7.93 -10.86
CA ILE A 163 9.19 8.39 -9.89
C ILE A 163 7.91 7.62 -10.19
N ILE A 164 7.34 6.96 -9.19
CA ILE A 164 6.16 6.11 -9.36
C ILE A 164 5.12 6.41 -8.29
N GLY A 165 3.86 6.52 -8.70
CA GLY A 165 2.74 6.78 -7.80
C GLY A 165 1.64 7.59 -8.46
N ASN A 166 0.76 8.20 -7.66
CA ASN A 166 -0.37 9.00 -8.12
C ASN A 166 -0.28 10.48 -7.72
N ALA A 167 0.90 10.94 -7.31
CA ALA A 167 1.09 12.31 -6.83
C ALA A 167 0.96 13.37 -7.94
N PHE A 168 1.29 13.01 -9.17
CA PHE A 168 1.28 13.90 -10.32
C PHE A 168 0.27 13.40 -11.35
N GLY A 169 -0.05 14.26 -12.32
CA GLY A 169 -0.86 13.87 -13.49
C GLY A 169 -0.12 12.89 -14.39
N SER A 170 -0.85 12.14 -15.20
CA SER A 170 -0.27 11.36 -16.30
C SER A 170 0.52 12.30 -17.23
N ASP A 171 1.58 11.80 -17.84
CA ASP A 171 2.34 12.48 -18.88
C ASP A 171 3.11 13.75 -18.45
N ILE A 172 3.42 13.87 -17.16
CA ILE A 172 4.17 15.03 -16.64
C ILE A 172 5.67 14.98 -17.01
N HIS A 173 6.24 13.77 -17.10
CA HIS A 173 7.66 13.55 -17.41
C HIS A 173 7.93 12.08 -17.77
N ASP A 174 8.93 11.83 -18.65
CA ASP A 174 9.29 10.49 -19.13
C ASP A 174 9.70 9.50 -18.05
N ASN A 175 10.21 9.96 -16.92
CA ASN A 175 10.59 9.12 -15.80
C ASN A 175 9.50 9.01 -14.71
N TYR A 176 8.28 9.50 -14.97
CA TYR A 176 7.14 9.35 -14.08
C TYR A 176 6.20 8.23 -14.54
N ILE A 177 5.81 7.39 -13.62
CA ILE A 177 4.85 6.30 -13.83
C ILE A 177 3.65 6.54 -12.92
N ASN A 178 2.48 6.81 -13.50
CA ASN A 178 1.25 6.88 -12.74
C ASN A 178 0.83 5.47 -12.29
N ALA A 179 0.84 5.22 -11.00
CA ALA A 179 0.57 3.92 -10.42
C ALA A 179 -0.04 4.03 -9.01
N ARG A 180 -0.54 2.91 -8.53
CA ARG A 180 -1.06 2.73 -7.17
C ARG A 180 -0.61 1.39 -6.62
N ALA A 181 -0.76 1.18 -5.32
CA ALA A 181 -0.48 -0.12 -4.73
C ALA A 181 -1.36 -1.20 -5.35
N GLU A 182 -0.80 -2.38 -5.50
CA GLU A 182 -1.48 -3.56 -6.01
C GLU A 182 -1.39 -4.70 -4.99
N ALA A 183 -2.50 -5.39 -4.75
CA ALA A 183 -2.52 -6.49 -3.79
C ALA A 183 -1.55 -7.64 -4.16
N GLY A 184 -1.29 -7.85 -5.45
CA GLY A 184 -0.26 -8.78 -5.91
C GLY A 184 1.15 -8.41 -5.48
N ALA A 185 1.48 -7.12 -5.45
CA ALA A 185 2.77 -6.62 -4.95
C ALA A 185 2.89 -6.85 -3.44
N LEU A 186 1.80 -6.68 -2.67
CA LEU A 186 1.79 -6.96 -1.24
C LEU A 186 2.15 -8.42 -0.94
N LEU A 187 1.54 -9.39 -1.65
CA LEU A 187 1.85 -10.80 -1.50
C LEU A 187 3.32 -11.10 -1.82
N HIS A 188 3.81 -10.55 -2.92
CA HIS A 188 5.20 -10.77 -3.32
C HIS A 188 6.20 -10.21 -2.29
N LEU A 189 5.97 -8.98 -1.84
CA LEU A 189 6.79 -8.36 -0.80
C LEU A 189 6.77 -9.18 0.49
N ALA A 190 5.58 -9.58 0.96
CA ALA A 190 5.43 -10.39 2.17
C ALA A 190 6.09 -11.78 2.07
N ARG A 191 6.26 -12.33 0.85
CA ARG A 191 7.01 -13.58 0.63
C ARG A 191 8.52 -13.39 0.64
N THR A 192 9.00 -12.22 0.22
CA THR A 192 10.43 -11.97 -0.04
C THR A 192 11.12 -11.17 1.05
N LEU A 193 10.36 -10.43 1.85
CA LEU A 193 10.87 -9.55 2.91
C LEU A 193 10.22 -9.86 4.26
N PRO A 194 10.96 -9.70 5.37
CA PRO A 194 10.50 -10.01 6.72
C PRO A 194 9.61 -8.90 7.32
N PHE A 195 8.37 -8.76 6.83
CA PHE A 195 7.43 -7.84 7.44
C PHE A 195 6.92 -8.34 8.80
N PRO A 196 6.62 -7.44 9.75
CA PRO A 196 6.07 -7.80 11.04
C PRO A 196 4.70 -8.47 10.91
N ARG A 197 4.45 -9.48 11.74
CA ARG A 197 3.17 -10.17 11.87
C ARG A 197 2.49 -9.72 13.15
N TYR A 198 1.21 -9.41 13.07
CA TYR A 198 0.41 -8.90 14.17
C TYR A 198 -0.78 -9.80 14.45
N ARG A 199 -1.21 -9.85 15.69
CA ARG A 199 -2.57 -10.32 16.05
C ARG A 199 -3.59 -9.29 15.57
N ALA A 200 -4.84 -9.71 15.42
CA ALA A 200 -5.90 -8.81 14.98
C ALA A 200 -6.05 -7.57 15.88
N SER A 201 -5.83 -7.71 17.22
CA SER A 201 -5.85 -6.59 18.18
C SER A 201 -4.79 -5.53 17.86
N ASP A 202 -3.58 -5.96 17.50
CA ASP A 202 -2.37 -5.14 17.55
C ASP A 202 -1.95 -4.61 16.15
N ALA A 203 -2.60 -5.07 15.10
CA ALA A 203 -2.27 -4.67 13.72
C ALA A 203 -2.42 -3.14 13.52
N PRO A 204 -1.33 -2.44 13.13
CA PRO A 204 -1.29 -0.97 13.09
C PRO A 204 -1.66 -0.41 11.72
N LEU A 205 -1.90 0.91 11.70
CA LEU A 205 -1.76 1.75 10.51
C LEU A 205 -0.60 2.73 10.71
N TYR A 206 0.12 3.02 9.64
CA TYR A 206 1.24 3.95 9.64
C TYR A 206 0.80 5.33 9.15
N TYR A 207 1.06 6.35 9.97
CA TYR A 207 0.72 7.72 9.67
C TYR A 207 2.01 8.54 9.50
N VAL A 208 2.21 9.09 8.31
CA VAL A 208 3.35 9.98 8.02
C VAL A 208 3.04 11.41 8.43
N ARG A 209 1.77 11.84 8.27
CA ARG A 209 1.34 13.18 8.68
C ARG A 209 1.00 13.18 10.17
N HIS A 210 1.78 13.90 10.96
CA HIS A 210 1.55 14.03 12.40
C HIS A 210 0.48 15.07 12.76
N LYS A 211 0.24 16.09 11.91
CA LYS A 211 -0.80 17.12 12.10
C LYS A 211 -1.82 17.05 10.96
N VAL A 212 -3.05 16.65 11.27
CA VAL A 212 -4.15 16.53 10.28
C VAL A 212 -4.97 17.81 10.17
N ALA A 213 -4.96 18.69 11.18
CA ALA A 213 -5.68 19.95 11.20
C ALA A 213 -4.88 21.03 11.90
N LEU A 214 -4.93 22.26 11.35
CA LEU A 214 -4.48 23.46 12.05
C LEU A 214 -5.46 23.72 13.20
N THR A 215 -4.94 24.05 14.37
CA THR A 215 -5.77 24.57 15.48
C THR A 215 -6.40 25.90 15.05
N GLU A 216 -7.50 26.32 15.70
CA GLU A 216 -8.13 27.64 15.41
C GLU A 216 -7.13 28.79 15.49
N LYS A 217 -6.20 28.76 16.44
CA LYS A 217 -5.12 29.74 16.58
C LYS A 217 -4.12 29.75 15.42
N GLU A 218 -3.90 28.61 14.79
CA GLU A 218 -2.99 28.50 13.64
C GLU A 218 -3.68 28.90 12.32
N ARG A 219 -5.01 28.75 12.23
CA ARG A 219 -5.82 29.27 11.10
C ARG A 219 -5.86 30.78 11.09
N GLN A 220 -6.04 31.42 12.26
CA GLN A 220 -6.09 32.89 12.42
C GLN A 220 -4.75 33.60 12.18
N LYS A 221 -3.62 32.88 12.08
CA LYS A 221 -2.30 33.44 11.75
C LYS A 221 -1.98 33.43 10.26
N ASN A 222 -2.75 32.69 9.45
CA ASN A 222 -2.56 32.54 8.01
C ASN A 222 -3.61 33.32 7.17
N ASP A 223 -4.55 34.03 7.82
CA ASP A 223 -5.44 35.03 7.25
C ASP A 223 -4.86 36.44 7.57
#